data_448ed61b0b86d015f206c75a2a740775
#
_entry.id   448ed61b0b86d015f206c75a2a740775
#
_cell.length_a   1.000
_cell.length_b   1.000
_cell.length_c   1.000
_cell.angle_alpha   90.00
_cell.angle_beta   90.00
_cell.angle_gamma   90.00
#
_symmetry.space_group_name_H-M   'P 1'
#
loop_
_entity.id
_entity.type
_entity.pdbx_description
1 polymer ?
#
loop_
_entity_poly.entity_id
_entity_poly.type
_entity_poly.pdbx_seq_one_letter_code
_entity_poly.pdbx_strand_id
1 'polypeptide(L)'
;MPDDPEQVVYVWWDALANYVTALADDELDEWWLRSAERIHVVGKGIVRFHAVHWLALLTAVGLPLPSAVFVHPYLTVDGAKISKSAGTGVDPVDLVARFGVDAVRWWLLREASGRADTDFTVARLVDRADRELAGGLGNLVQRIVVLAHRVGDRRLGRV
;
A
#
# COMPACT_ATOMS: atom_id res chain seq x y z
N MET A 1 15.61 14.64 -27.95
CA MET A 1 16.68 13.66 -28.22
C MET A 1 17.87 14.43 -28.81
N PRO A 2 19.15 14.02 -28.53
CA PRO A 2 20.31 14.79 -28.99
C PRO A 2 20.33 15.06 -30.49
N ASP A 3 19.91 14.10 -31.31
CA ASP A 3 19.94 14.19 -32.75
C ASP A 3 18.58 14.54 -33.40
N ASP A 4 17.54 14.76 -32.60
CA ASP A 4 16.20 15.12 -33.05
C ASP A 4 15.48 15.98 -32.01
N PRO A 5 15.45 17.31 -32.19
CA PRO A 5 14.83 18.23 -31.23
C PRO A 5 13.32 18.13 -31.20
N GLU A 6 12.66 17.53 -32.20
CA GLU A 6 11.20 17.29 -32.19
C GLU A 6 10.82 16.08 -31.33
N GLN A 7 11.78 15.26 -30.94
CA GLN A 7 11.56 14.09 -30.09
C GLN A 7 11.97 14.36 -28.65
N VAL A 8 11.16 13.87 -27.72
CA VAL A 8 11.44 13.91 -26.27
C VAL A 8 11.45 12.50 -25.71
N VAL A 9 12.21 12.30 -24.62
CA VAL A 9 12.15 11.06 -23.86
C VAL A 9 10.86 11.05 -23.05
N TYR A 10 10.08 9.99 -23.18
CA TYR A 10 8.86 9.85 -22.39
C TYR A 10 9.20 9.64 -20.91
N VAL A 11 8.62 10.46 -20.04
CA VAL A 11 8.93 10.54 -18.60
C VAL A 11 8.89 9.19 -17.89
N TRP A 12 8.11 8.24 -18.36
CA TRP A 12 8.02 6.91 -17.73
C TRP A 12 9.31 6.07 -17.87
N TRP A 13 10.20 6.40 -18.77
CA TRP A 13 11.52 5.76 -18.84
C TRP A 13 12.33 6.07 -17.59
N ASP A 14 12.40 7.34 -17.24
CA ASP A 14 13.06 7.83 -16.04
C ASP A 14 12.34 7.33 -14.77
N ALA A 15 11.01 7.50 -14.70
CA ALA A 15 10.20 7.10 -13.56
C ALA A 15 10.29 5.60 -13.24
N LEU A 16 10.35 4.72 -14.24
CA LEU A 16 10.50 3.29 -14.03
C LEU A 16 11.94 2.90 -13.65
N ALA A 17 12.93 3.54 -14.24
CA ALA A 17 14.33 3.29 -13.91
C ALA A 17 14.65 3.60 -12.44
N ASN A 18 13.88 4.47 -11.79
CA ASN A 18 14.06 4.86 -10.39
C ASN A 18 14.08 3.66 -9.41
N TYR A 19 13.37 2.57 -9.70
CA TYR A 19 13.40 1.37 -8.86
C TYR A 19 14.79 0.74 -8.69
N VAL A 20 15.68 0.97 -9.63
CA VAL A 20 17.06 0.44 -9.58
C VAL A 20 18.09 1.56 -9.47
N THR A 21 17.85 2.73 -10.06
CA THR A 21 18.82 3.84 -10.04
C THR A 21 18.84 4.62 -8.73
N ALA A 22 17.84 4.47 -7.89
CA ALA A 22 17.80 5.06 -6.54
C ALA A 22 18.62 4.26 -5.51
N LEU A 23 19.04 3.04 -5.85
CA LEU A 23 19.81 2.16 -4.97
C LEU A 23 21.30 2.38 -5.20
N ALA A 24 22.11 2.40 -4.12
CA ALA A 24 23.56 2.31 -4.22
C ALA A 24 23.97 0.89 -4.71
N ASP A 25 25.21 0.72 -5.16
CA ASP A 25 25.66 -0.55 -5.77
C ASP A 25 25.47 -1.77 -4.86
N ASP A 26 25.78 -1.65 -3.56
CA ASP A 26 25.59 -2.69 -2.57
C ASP A 26 24.11 -2.94 -2.25
N GLU A 27 23.30 -1.89 -2.20
CA GLU A 27 21.85 -1.97 -2.04
C GLU A 27 21.18 -2.60 -3.27
N LEU A 28 21.67 -2.30 -4.48
CA LEU A 28 21.17 -2.90 -5.71
C LEU A 28 21.38 -4.42 -5.69
N ASP A 29 22.56 -4.87 -5.25
CA ASP A 29 22.85 -6.30 -5.13
C ASP A 29 21.93 -6.96 -4.09
N GLU A 30 21.76 -6.35 -2.91
CA GLU A 30 20.94 -6.89 -1.83
C GLU A 30 19.44 -6.87 -2.16
N TRP A 31 18.92 -5.68 -2.51
CA TRP A 31 17.48 -5.44 -2.62
C TRP A 31 16.90 -5.81 -3.98
N TRP A 32 17.72 -5.83 -5.03
CA TRP A 32 17.22 -6.18 -6.36
C TRP A 32 17.78 -7.49 -6.89
N LEU A 33 19.10 -7.65 -7.00
CA LEU A 33 19.67 -8.80 -7.69
C LEU A 33 19.47 -10.10 -6.93
N ARG A 34 19.74 -10.12 -5.62
CA ARG A 34 19.64 -11.31 -4.76
C ARG A 34 18.32 -11.46 -4.03
N SER A 35 17.43 -10.48 -4.09
CA SER A 35 16.13 -10.56 -3.44
C SER A 35 15.30 -11.72 -4.00
N ALA A 36 14.73 -12.54 -3.12
CA ALA A 36 13.84 -13.64 -3.50
C ALA A 36 12.51 -13.13 -4.04
N GLU A 37 12.04 -11.98 -3.52
CA GLU A 37 10.78 -11.37 -3.91
C GLU A 37 10.96 -9.89 -4.27
N ARG A 38 10.43 -9.48 -5.41
CA ARG A 38 10.35 -8.11 -5.89
C ARG A 38 8.90 -7.81 -6.25
N ILE A 39 8.19 -7.15 -5.37
CA ILE A 39 6.76 -6.89 -5.51
C ILE A 39 6.53 -5.40 -5.76
N HIS A 40 5.92 -5.07 -6.90
CA HIS A 40 5.44 -3.73 -7.17
C HIS A 40 3.99 -3.57 -6.70
N VAL A 41 3.73 -2.61 -5.82
CA VAL A 41 2.38 -2.25 -5.39
C VAL A 41 2.00 -0.96 -6.10
N VAL A 42 1.05 -1.04 -7.03
CA VAL A 42 0.75 0.08 -7.93
C VAL A 42 -0.76 0.32 -8.09
N GLY A 43 -1.13 1.56 -8.32
CA GLY A 43 -2.50 1.91 -8.68
C GLY A 43 -2.86 1.42 -10.09
N LYS A 44 -4.13 1.07 -10.31
CA LYS A 44 -4.62 0.52 -11.60
C LYS A 44 -4.30 1.38 -12.83
N GLY A 45 -4.14 2.70 -12.67
CA GLY A 45 -3.85 3.62 -13.79
C GLY A 45 -2.45 3.49 -14.36
N ILE A 46 -1.51 2.86 -13.64
CA ILE A 46 -0.12 2.71 -14.04
C ILE A 46 0.30 1.25 -14.23
N VAL A 47 -0.66 0.33 -14.22
CA VAL A 47 -0.37 -1.10 -14.38
C VAL A 47 0.33 -1.41 -15.71
N ARG A 48 -0.06 -0.76 -16.81
CA ARG A 48 0.55 -0.96 -18.12
C ARG A 48 2.04 -0.64 -18.12
N PHE A 49 2.44 0.43 -17.42
CA PHE A 49 3.84 0.81 -17.32
C PHE A 49 4.65 -0.23 -16.54
N HIS A 50 4.11 -0.80 -15.48
CA HIS A 50 4.80 -1.79 -14.66
C HIS A 50 4.76 -3.21 -15.23
N ALA A 51 3.63 -3.60 -15.83
CA ALA A 51 3.44 -4.96 -16.33
C ALA A 51 3.89 -5.16 -17.79
N VAL A 52 4.19 -4.08 -18.52
CA VAL A 52 4.66 -4.18 -19.92
C VAL A 52 5.98 -3.45 -20.10
N HIS A 53 5.99 -2.13 -19.96
CA HIS A 53 7.18 -1.33 -20.30
C HIS A 53 8.35 -1.61 -19.34
N TRP A 54 8.09 -1.71 -18.04
CA TRP A 54 9.13 -2.02 -17.05
C TRP A 54 9.73 -3.41 -17.25
N LEU A 55 8.92 -4.41 -17.52
CA LEU A 55 9.43 -5.76 -17.81
C LEU A 55 10.29 -5.78 -19.07
N ALA A 56 9.90 -5.05 -20.11
CA ALA A 56 10.68 -4.94 -21.33
C ALA A 56 12.03 -4.24 -21.09
N LEU A 57 12.05 -3.17 -20.29
CA LEU A 57 13.29 -2.46 -19.91
C LEU A 57 14.24 -3.36 -19.14
N LEU A 58 13.76 -4.02 -18.09
CA LEU A 58 14.57 -4.94 -17.28
C LEU A 58 15.14 -6.08 -18.12
N THR A 59 14.32 -6.65 -19.01
CA THR A 59 14.77 -7.70 -19.93
C THR A 59 15.86 -7.19 -20.86
N ALA A 60 15.73 -5.99 -21.41
CA ALA A 60 16.70 -5.40 -22.33
C ALA A 60 18.07 -5.16 -21.69
N VAL A 61 18.11 -4.86 -20.38
CA VAL A 61 19.36 -4.63 -19.63
C VAL A 61 19.83 -5.84 -18.83
N GLY A 62 19.14 -6.98 -18.93
CA GLY A 62 19.51 -8.23 -18.27
C GLY A 62 19.30 -8.24 -16.75
N LEU A 63 18.43 -7.38 -16.22
CA LEU A 63 18.11 -7.34 -14.80
C LEU A 63 16.96 -8.31 -14.44
N PRO A 64 16.94 -8.85 -13.21
CA PRO A 64 15.85 -9.71 -12.75
C PRO A 64 14.49 -9.01 -12.79
N LEU A 65 13.47 -9.73 -13.23
CA LEU A 65 12.10 -9.24 -13.28
C LEU A 65 11.44 -9.21 -11.89
N PRO A 66 10.43 -8.36 -11.69
CA PRO A 66 9.55 -8.45 -10.53
C PRO A 66 8.89 -9.83 -10.42
N SER A 67 8.76 -10.34 -9.20
CA SER A 67 8.03 -11.58 -8.92
C SER A 67 6.52 -11.39 -8.98
N ALA A 68 6.04 -10.17 -8.68
CA ALA A 68 4.63 -9.82 -8.75
C ALA A 68 4.42 -8.31 -8.97
N VAL A 69 3.29 -7.98 -9.58
CA VAL A 69 2.73 -6.63 -9.63
C VAL A 69 1.36 -6.67 -8.97
N PHE A 70 1.27 -6.12 -7.76
CA PHE A 70 0.02 -6.00 -7.03
C PHE A 70 -0.68 -4.70 -7.44
N VAL A 71 -1.87 -4.82 -8.03
CA VAL A 71 -2.63 -3.69 -8.55
C VAL A 71 -3.79 -3.38 -7.62
N HIS A 72 -3.84 -2.17 -7.08
CA HIS A 72 -4.94 -1.73 -6.22
C HIS A 72 -5.84 -0.70 -6.94
N PRO A 73 -7.15 -0.66 -6.59
CA PRO A 73 -8.09 0.36 -7.07
C PRO A 73 -7.77 1.74 -6.48
N TYR A 74 -8.50 2.76 -6.93
CA TYR A 74 -8.33 4.10 -6.39
C TYR A 74 -9.16 4.30 -5.12
N LEU A 75 -8.64 5.17 -4.25
CA LEU A 75 -9.45 5.85 -3.26
C LEU A 75 -10.05 7.11 -3.90
N THR A 76 -11.31 7.32 -3.64
CA THR A 76 -12.05 8.53 -4.05
C THR A 76 -12.53 9.29 -2.82
N VAL A 77 -12.87 10.55 -2.98
CA VAL A 77 -13.56 11.36 -1.98
C VAL A 77 -14.74 12.01 -2.69
N ASP A 78 -15.95 11.81 -2.19
CA ASP A 78 -17.19 12.24 -2.82
C ASP A 78 -17.33 11.75 -4.28
N GLY A 79 -16.90 10.51 -4.53
CA GLY A 79 -16.90 9.89 -5.85
C GLY A 79 -15.84 10.41 -6.82
N ALA A 80 -15.04 11.41 -6.43
CA ALA A 80 -13.98 11.98 -7.24
C ALA A 80 -12.60 11.41 -6.85
N LYS A 81 -11.72 11.24 -7.84
CA LYS A 81 -10.33 10.83 -7.58
C LYS A 81 -9.65 11.85 -6.67
N ILE A 82 -8.93 11.37 -5.65
CA ILE A 82 -8.11 12.22 -4.78
C ILE A 82 -7.06 12.94 -5.64
N SER A 83 -7.05 14.27 -5.58
CA SER A 83 -6.14 15.13 -6.34
C SER A 83 -5.67 16.31 -5.49
N LYS A 84 -4.34 16.52 -5.46
CA LYS A 84 -3.76 17.68 -4.77
C LYS A 84 -4.22 19.00 -5.39
N SER A 85 -4.32 19.06 -6.72
CA SER A 85 -4.75 20.26 -7.46
C SER A 85 -6.22 20.59 -7.29
N ALA A 86 -7.07 19.61 -7.02
CA ALA A 86 -8.50 19.78 -6.78
C ALA A 86 -8.84 20.02 -5.29
N GLY A 87 -7.87 20.04 -4.39
CA GLY A 87 -8.08 20.22 -2.96
C GLY A 87 -8.85 19.08 -2.27
N THR A 88 -9.03 17.94 -2.95
CA THR A 88 -9.69 16.74 -2.42
C THR A 88 -8.74 15.83 -1.68
N GLY A 89 -7.48 16.28 -1.46
CA GLY A 89 -6.48 15.51 -0.73
C GLY A 89 -6.86 15.34 0.73
N VAL A 90 -6.92 14.09 1.18
CA VAL A 90 -7.00 13.77 2.60
C VAL A 90 -5.58 13.46 3.07
N ASP A 91 -5.08 14.23 4.03
CA ASP A 91 -3.74 13.99 4.58
C ASP A 91 -3.79 12.80 5.57
N PRO A 92 -3.08 11.71 5.29
CA PRO A 92 -3.03 10.56 6.19
C PRO A 92 -2.41 10.89 7.54
N VAL A 93 -1.52 11.88 7.63
CA VAL A 93 -0.90 12.32 8.90
C VAL A 93 -1.94 12.96 9.79
N ASP A 94 -2.79 13.83 9.24
CA ASP A 94 -3.90 14.43 9.98
C ASP A 94 -4.91 13.39 10.44
N LEU A 95 -5.21 12.40 9.61
CA LEU A 95 -6.09 11.29 9.99
C LEU A 95 -5.49 10.48 11.16
N VAL A 96 -4.21 10.16 11.09
CA VAL A 96 -3.51 9.44 12.16
C VAL A 96 -3.49 10.25 13.46
N ALA A 97 -3.23 11.55 13.38
CA ALA A 97 -3.25 12.45 14.55
C ALA A 97 -4.63 12.50 15.23
N ARG A 98 -5.73 12.41 14.46
CA ARG A 98 -7.10 12.50 14.98
C ARG A 98 -7.70 11.18 15.43
N PHE A 99 -7.42 10.10 14.73
CA PHE A 99 -8.12 8.81 14.91
C PHE A 99 -7.20 7.66 15.33
N GLY A 100 -5.90 7.90 15.39
CA GLY A 100 -4.90 6.88 15.67
C GLY A 100 -4.49 6.07 14.44
N VAL A 101 -3.26 5.56 14.48
CA VAL A 101 -2.67 4.79 13.37
C VAL A 101 -3.45 3.50 13.07
N ASP A 102 -3.93 2.82 14.12
CA ASP A 102 -4.61 1.53 13.97
C ASP A 102 -5.95 1.67 13.24
N ALA A 103 -6.73 2.71 13.56
CA ALA A 103 -7.99 2.99 12.87
C ALA A 103 -7.78 3.27 11.37
N VAL A 104 -6.77 4.09 11.02
CA VAL A 104 -6.46 4.43 9.64
C VAL A 104 -5.96 3.20 8.88
N ARG A 105 -5.03 2.44 9.43
CA ARG A 105 -4.51 1.20 8.82
C ARG A 105 -5.61 0.15 8.65
N TRP A 106 -6.44 -0.03 9.68
CA TRP A 106 -7.57 -0.97 9.61
C TRP A 106 -8.51 -0.62 8.47
N TRP A 107 -8.91 0.65 8.38
CA TRP A 107 -9.80 1.11 7.32
C TRP A 107 -9.19 0.86 5.93
N LEU A 108 -7.92 1.23 5.72
CA LEU A 108 -7.23 1.04 4.44
C LEU A 108 -7.18 -0.44 4.05
N LEU A 109 -6.80 -1.33 4.96
CA LEU A 109 -6.71 -2.76 4.67
C LEU A 109 -8.09 -3.40 4.48
N ARG A 110 -9.09 -2.93 5.18
CA ARG A 110 -10.44 -3.49 5.17
C ARG A 110 -11.27 -3.04 3.98
N GLU A 111 -11.18 -1.76 3.62
CA GLU A 111 -12.02 -1.15 2.59
C GLU A 111 -11.31 -1.03 1.23
N ALA A 112 -10.02 -0.72 1.22
CA ALA A 112 -9.27 -0.54 -0.02
C ALA A 112 -8.76 -1.84 -0.65
N SER A 113 -8.98 -2.99 -0.02
CA SER A 113 -8.60 -4.31 -0.53
C SER A 113 -9.50 -4.85 -1.64
N GLY A 114 -10.57 -4.14 -1.98
CA GLY A 114 -11.56 -4.55 -2.96
C GLY A 114 -11.07 -4.48 -4.41
N ARG A 115 -11.91 -4.94 -5.33
CA ARG A 115 -11.67 -4.88 -6.78
C ARG A 115 -12.18 -3.59 -7.42
N ALA A 116 -12.94 -2.79 -6.69
CA ALA A 116 -13.54 -1.52 -7.15
C ALA A 116 -12.96 -0.34 -6.38
N ASP A 117 -13.06 0.84 -6.97
CA ASP A 117 -12.71 2.08 -6.31
C ASP A 117 -13.53 2.25 -5.02
N THR A 118 -12.89 2.76 -3.98
CA THR A 118 -13.49 2.89 -2.66
C THR A 118 -13.55 4.35 -2.26
N ASP A 119 -14.75 4.80 -1.92
CA ASP A 119 -14.96 6.16 -1.47
C ASP A 119 -14.61 6.30 0.02
N PHE A 120 -13.68 7.21 0.32
CA PHE A 120 -13.27 7.52 1.68
C PHE A 120 -14.19 8.57 2.28
N THR A 121 -14.68 8.28 3.47
CA THR A 121 -15.28 9.28 4.35
C THR A 121 -14.83 9.07 5.79
N VAL A 122 -14.71 10.17 6.55
CA VAL A 122 -14.38 10.08 7.99
C VAL A 122 -15.42 9.25 8.74
N ALA A 123 -16.69 9.38 8.38
CA ALA A 123 -17.76 8.59 9.00
C ALA A 123 -17.55 7.08 8.83
N ARG A 124 -17.15 6.63 7.64
CA ARG A 124 -16.84 5.21 7.38
C ARG A 124 -15.59 4.75 8.15
N LEU A 125 -14.58 5.60 8.27
CA LEU A 125 -13.40 5.28 9.07
C LEU A 125 -13.76 5.05 10.53
N VAL A 126 -14.51 5.99 11.13
CA VAL A 126 -14.96 5.89 12.53
C VAL A 126 -15.85 4.66 12.72
N ASP A 127 -16.85 4.46 11.86
CA ASP A 127 -17.76 3.31 11.95
C ASP A 127 -17.00 1.97 11.93
N ARG A 128 -16.01 1.83 11.06
CA ARG A 128 -15.19 0.61 10.99
C ARG A 128 -14.29 0.44 12.21
N ALA A 129 -13.68 1.50 12.70
CA ALA A 129 -12.87 1.46 13.90
C ALA A 129 -13.71 1.05 15.13
N ASP A 130 -14.88 1.66 15.30
CA ASP A 130 -15.76 1.38 16.44
C ASP A 130 -16.33 -0.04 16.39
N ARG A 131 -16.84 -0.47 15.26
CA ARG A 131 -17.47 -1.79 15.15
C ARG A 131 -16.48 -2.94 15.11
N GLU A 132 -15.41 -2.80 14.37
CA GLU A 132 -14.52 -3.91 14.07
C GLU A 132 -13.28 -3.94 14.99
N LEU A 133 -12.61 -2.81 15.23
CA LEU A 133 -11.49 -2.78 16.17
C LEU A 133 -11.96 -2.77 17.62
N ALA A 134 -12.77 -1.80 18.03
CA ALA A 134 -13.20 -1.70 19.41
C ALA A 134 -14.25 -2.78 19.74
N GLY A 135 -15.36 -2.82 19.00
CA GLY A 135 -16.46 -3.74 19.24
C GLY A 135 -16.17 -5.20 18.90
N GLY A 136 -15.32 -5.45 17.91
CA GLY A 136 -14.90 -6.79 17.50
C GLY A 136 -13.66 -7.27 18.24
N LEU A 137 -12.49 -6.91 17.72
CA LEU A 137 -11.20 -7.39 18.24
C LEU A 137 -10.96 -6.97 19.69
N GLY A 138 -11.18 -5.70 20.02
CA GLY A 138 -10.99 -5.18 21.39
C GLY A 138 -11.89 -5.87 22.41
N ASN A 139 -13.16 -6.06 22.08
CA ASN A 139 -14.09 -6.80 22.94
C ASN A 139 -13.68 -8.26 23.10
N LEU A 140 -13.22 -8.92 22.05
CA LEU A 140 -12.72 -10.31 22.13
C LEU A 140 -11.53 -10.40 23.10
N VAL A 141 -10.51 -9.53 22.91
CA VAL A 141 -9.34 -9.49 23.79
C VAL A 141 -9.74 -9.23 25.25
N GLN A 142 -10.61 -8.24 25.49
CA GLN A 142 -11.07 -7.92 26.83
C GLN A 142 -11.79 -9.12 27.48
N ARG A 143 -12.66 -9.80 26.76
CA ARG A 143 -13.36 -11.00 27.26
C ARG A 143 -12.40 -12.13 27.59
N ILE A 144 -11.39 -12.36 26.76
CA ILE A 144 -10.36 -13.38 27.01
C ILE A 144 -9.57 -13.03 28.28
N VAL A 145 -9.12 -11.77 28.42
CA VAL A 145 -8.38 -11.30 29.58
C VAL A 145 -9.21 -11.46 30.85
N VAL A 146 -10.49 -11.05 30.85
CA VAL A 146 -11.40 -11.21 31.99
C VAL A 146 -11.59 -12.68 32.37
N LEU A 147 -11.75 -13.56 31.37
CA LEU A 147 -11.86 -15.00 31.61
C LEU A 147 -10.57 -15.59 32.17
N ALA A 148 -9.43 -15.21 31.65
CA ALA A 148 -8.13 -15.65 32.15
C ALA A 148 -7.91 -15.25 33.61
N HIS A 149 -8.26 -14.03 34.00
CA HIS A 149 -8.21 -13.59 35.40
C HIS A 149 -9.15 -14.39 36.34
N ARG A 150 -10.32 -14.78 35.82
CA ARG A 150 -11.28 -15.60 36.64
C ARG A 150 -10.80 -17.05 36.85
N VAL A 151 -10.01 -17.58 35.97
CA VAL A 151 -9.46 -18.95 36.07
C VAL A 151 -8.34 -19.02 37.11
N GLY A 152 -7.84 -17.88 37.59
CA GLY A 152 -6.79 -17.78 38.60
C GLY A 152 -5.43 -18.26 38.10
N ASP A 153 -4.44 -18.39 38.99
CA ASP A 153 -3.04 -18.77 38.69
C ASP A 153 -2.84 -20.18 38.08
N ARG A 154 -3.88 -20.77 37.57
CA ARG A 154 -3.74 -22.00 36.75
C ARG A 154 -3.01 -21.63 35.46
N ARG A 155 -1.71 -21.92 35.45
CA ARG A 155 -0.91 -21.81 34.21
C ARG A 155 -1.68 -22.51 33.11
N LEU A 156 -2.06 -21.74 32.07
CA LEU A 156 -2.57 -22.31 30.84
C LEU A 156 -1.53 -23.32 30.39
N GLY A 157 -1.90 -24.60 30.33
CA GLY A 157 -0.99 -25.66 29.98
C GLY A 157 -0.32 -25.35 28.64
N ARG A 158 0.96 -25.77 28.49
CA ARG A 158 1.63 -25.72 27.18
C ARG A 158 0.83 -26.59 26.23
N VAL A 159 0.39 -25.99 25.13
CA VAL A 159 -0.11 -26.71 23.96
C VAL A 159 1.08 -27.33 23.25
#